data_dfefb7779f8aa598a9713cbf9f45ba90
#
_entry.id   dfefb7779f8aa598a9713cbf9f45ba90
#
_cell.length_a   1.000
_cell.length_b   1.000
_cell.length_c   1.000
_cell.angle_alpha   90.00
_cell.angle_beta   90.00
_cell.angle_gamma   90.00
#
_symmetry.space_group_name_H-M   'P 1'
#
loop_
_entity.id
_entity.type
_entity.pdbx_description
1 polymer ?
#
loop_
_entity_poly.entity_id
_entity_poly.type
_entity_poly.pdbx_seq_one_letter_code
_entity_poly.pdbx_strand_id
1 'polypeptide(L)'
;MSAPAPLRAATVAGAILATAFIVLSAIVGGINAWRAHSASTYEAQAEQAQSEKATVDQQITDAKAALDAATVRKDAESWCDSITRESAASIRDSLKTYDSATQATKDAIHEQCPAKETLAQVHRSNKDADFTIAVGECTTDQVTTTVNGTLTLKD
;
A
#
# COMPACT_ATOMS: atom_id res chain seq x y z
N MET A 1 -56.33 -55.32 64.15
CA MET A 1 -56.09 -55.38 62.72
C MET A 1 -55.09 -54.28 62.37
N SER A 2 -53.81 -54.61 62.23
CA SER A 2 -52.75 -53.65 61.99
C SER A 2 -52.56 -53.53 60.48
N ALA A 3 -52.70 -52.30 59.94
CA ALA A 3 -52.44 -52.00 58.53
C ALA A 3 -50.96 -52.11 58.18
N PRO A 4 -50.61 -52.60 57.00
CA PRO A 4 -49.21 -52.95 56.60
C PRO A 4 -48.35 -51.70 56.43
N ALA A 5 -47.26 -51.64 57.19
CA ALA A 5 -46.23 -50.60 57.18
C ALA A 5 -45.42 -50.45 55.82
N PRO A 6 -45.40 -51.42 54.91
CA PRO A 6 -44.51 -51.33 53.69
C PRO A 6 -44.99 -50.34 52.63
N LEU A 7 -46.27 -50.00 52.56
CA LEU A 7 -46.79 -49.10 51.51
C LEU A 7 -46.36 -47.65 51.69
N ARG A 8 -46.13 -47.19 52.92
CA ARG A 8 -45.68 -45.78 53.15
C ARG A 8 -44.20 -45.58 52.86
N ALA A 9 -43.38 -46.60 53.02
CA ALA A 9 -41.96 -46.49 52.69
C ALA A 9 -41.71 -46.43 51.17
N ALA A 10 -42.48 -47.16 50.40
CA ALA A 10 -42.34 -47.12 48.91
C ALA A 10 -42.77 -45.79 48.28
N THR A 11 -43.80 -45.12 48.84
CA THR A 11 -44.24 -43.80 48.35
C THR A 11 -43.28 -42.68 48.70
N VAL A 12 -42.61 -42.73 49.87
CA VAL A 12 -41.59 -41.75 50.25
C VAL A 12 -40.31 -41.91 49.42
N ALA A 13 -39.86 -43.13 49.13
CA ALA A 13 -38.70 -43.39 48.29
C ALA A 13 -38.92 -42.95 46.83
N GLY A 14 -40.12 -43.15 46.28
CA GLY A 14 -40.47 -42.69 44.93
C GLY A 14 -40.51 -41.17 44.83
N ALA A 15 -41.00 -40.48 45.86
CA ALA A 15 -41.00 -38.97 45.82
C ALA A 15 -39.60 -38.37 45.90
N ILE A 16 -38.68 -38.97 46.69
CA ILE A 16 -37.29 -38.51 46.78
C ILE A 16 -36.53 -38.72 45.46
N LEU A 17 -36.73 -39.84 44.78
CA LEU A 17 -36.14 -40.12 43.51
C LEU A 17 -36.66 -39.19 42.41
N ALA A 18 -37.95 -38.90 42.38
CA ALA A 18 -38.53 -37.97 41.41
C ALA A 18 -38.03 -36.53 41.60
N THR A 19 -37.91 -36.05 42.84
CA THR A 19 -37.36 -34.71 43.11
C THR A 19 -35.86 -34.60 42.75
N ALA A 20 -35.06 -35.64 43.03
CA ALA A 20 -33.67 -35.68 42.63
C ALA A 20 -33.48 -35.63 41.09
N PHE A 21 -34.37 -36.32 40.35
CA PHE A 21 -34.32 -36.29 38.88
C PHE A 21 -34.69 -34.92 38.28
N ILE A 22 -35.65 -34.23 38.86
CA ILE A 22 -36.07 -32.89 38.44
C ILE A 22 -34.93 -31.88 38.69
N VAL A 23 -34.28 -31.94 39.81
CA VAL A 23 -33.17 -31.03 40.14
C VAL A 23 -31.97 -31.28 39.22
N LEU A 24 -31.60 -32.55 38.99
CA LEU A 24 -30.52 -32.87 38.04
C LEU A 24 -30.83 -32.42 36.61
N SER A 25 -32.05 -32.59 36.16
CA SER A 25 -32.46 -32.14 34.80
C SER A 25 -32.40 -30.62 34.68
N ALA A 26 -32.76 -29.86 35.70
CA ALA A 26 -32.66 -28.40 35.71
C ALA A 26 -31.20 -27.90 35.69
N ILE A 27 -30.31 -28.58 36.43
CA ILE A 27 -28.87 -28.24 36.44
C ILE A 27 -28.23 -28.51 35.07
N VAL A 28 -28.47 -29.67 34.48
CA VAL A 28 -27.95 -30.01 33.15
C VAL A 28 -28.52 -29.10 32.06
N GLY A 29 -29.81 -28.77 32.13
CA GLY A 29 -30.44 -27.82 31.23
C GLY A 29 -29.83 -26.42 31.36
N GLY A 30 -29.59 -25.95 32.55
CA GLY A 30 -28.98 -24.65 32.84
C GLY A 30 -27.53 -24.55 32.33
N ILE A 31 -26.73 -25.59 32.54
CA ILE A 31 -25.34 -25.66 32.05
C ILE A 31 -25.30 -25.67 30.53
N ASN A 32 -26.19 -26.39 29.87
CA ASN A 32 -26.23 -26.43 28.42
C ASN A 32 -26.71 -25.10 27.81
N ALA A 33 -27.69 -24.43 28.41
CA ALA A 33 -28.14 -23.11 27.99
C ALA A 33 -27.03 -22.06 28.21
N TRP A 34 -26.30 -22.12 29.29
CA TRP A 34 -25.17 -21.22 29.55
C TRP A 34 -24.02 -21.45 28.55
N ARG A 35 -23.69 -22.72 28.25
CA ARG A 35 -22.68 -23.06 27.24
C ARG A 35 -23.08 -22.60 25.82
N ALA A 36 -24.33 -22.78 25.46
CA ALA A 36 -24.82 -22.31 24.16
C ALA A 36 -24.76 -20.77 24.05
N HIS A 37 -25.13 -20.07 25.13
CA HIS A 37 -25.06 -18.60 25.15
C HIS A 37 -23.61 -18.08 25.11
N SER A 38 -22.68 -18.70 25.84
CA SER A 38 -21.27 -18.32 25.77
C SER A 38 -20.65 -18.67 24.43
N ALA A 39 -21.00 -19.79 23.79
CA ALA A 39 -20.53 -20.11 22.46
C ALA A 39 -20.97 -19.08 21.42
N SER A 40 -22.23 -18.66 21.44
CA SER A 40 -22.73 -17.65 20.50
C SER A 40 -22.08 -16.28 20.67
N THR A 41 -21.72 -15.90 21.92
CA THR A 41 -21.00 -14.65 22.17
C THR A 41 -19.55 -14.71 21.67
N TYR A 42 -18.88 -15.84 21.81
CA TYR A 42 -17.53 -16.02 21.27
C TYR A 42 -17.53 -16.07 19.75
N GLU A 43 -18.52 -16.69 19.11
CA GLU A 43 -18.69 -16.68 17.66
C GLU A 43 -18.88 -15.25 17.12
N ALA A 44 -19.78 -14.46 17.74
CA ALA A 44 -19.99 -13.08 17.37
C ALA A 44 -18.74 -12.22 17.53
N GLN A 45 -17.97 -12.42 18.60
CA GLN A 45 -16.69 -11.72 18.79
C GLN A 45 -15.65 -12.15 17.77
N ALA A 46 -15.60 -13.43 17.40
CA ALA A 46 -14.70 -13.92 16.37
C ALA A 46 -15.03 -13.32 14.98
N GLU A 47 -16.30 -13.26 14.63
CA GLU A 47 -16.75 -12.62 13.39
C GLU A 47 -16.43 -11.12 13.35
N GLN A 48 -16.64 -10.43 14.47
CA GLN A 48 -16.28 -9.02 14.59
C GLN A 48 -14.77 -8.82 14.42
N ALA A 49 -13.95 -9.62 15.11
CA ALA A 49 -12.49 -9.55 14.98
C ALA A 49 -12.01 -9.85 13.58
N GLN A 50 -12.65 -10.78 12.86
CA GLN A 50 -12.34 -11.06 11.46
C GLN A 50 -12.70 -9.88 10.55
N SER A 51 -13.84 -9.23 10.77
CA SER A 51 -14.25 -8.07 9.98
C SER A 51 -13.34 -6.86 10.24
N GLU A 52 -12.96 -6.64 11.50
CA GLU A 52 -12.00 -5.59 11.86
C GLU A 52 -10.62 -5.85 11.22
N LYS A 53 -10.16 -7.10 11.25
CA LYS A 53 -8.92 -7.51 10.59
C LYS A 53 -8.97 -7.24 9.08
N ALA A 54 -10.04 -7.62 8.41
CA ALA A 54 -10.19 -7.36 6.97
C ALA A 54 -10.16 -5.87 6.64
N THR A 55 -10.78 -5.04 7.48
CA THR A 55 -10.76 -3.58 7.33
C THR A 55 -9.34 -3.01 7.50
N VAL A 56 -8.61 -3.49 8.51
CA VAL A 56 -7.22 -3.06 8.74
C VAL A 56 -6.30 -3.53 7.60
N ASP A 57 -6.45 -4.76 7.13
CA ASP A 57 -5.66 -5.29 6.00
C ASP A 57 -5.90 -4.46 4.72
N GLN A 58 -7.14 -4.03 4.47
CA GLN A 58 -7.46 -3.13 3.36
C GLN A 58 -6.81 -1.75 3.55
N GLN A 59 -6.90 -1.15 4.75
CA GLN A 59 -6.27 0.13 5.04
C GLN A 59 -4.74 0.09 4.86
N ILE A 60 -4.11 -1.02 5.26
CA ILE A 60 -2.67 -1.22 5.04
C ILE A 60 -2.35 -1.27 3.54
N THR A 61 -3.17 -1.96 2.76
CA THR A 61 -3.00 -2.06 1.31
C THR A 61 -3.13 -0.70 0.63
N ASP A 62 -4.15 0.07 0.99
CA ASP A 62 -4.39 1.41 0.45
C ASP A 62 -3.27 2.39 0.85
N ALA A 63 -2.81 2.31 2.10
CA ALA A 63 -1.70 3.14 2.58
C ALA A 63 -0.38 2.83 1.86
N LYS A 64 -0.11 1.55 1.58
CA LYS A 64 1.06 1.15 0.77
C LYS A 64 0.98 1.69 -0.65
N ALA A 65 -0.17 1.54 -1.30
CA ALA A 65 -0.37 2.07 -2.64
C ALA A 65 -0.20 3.60 -2.71
N ALA A 66 -0.71 4.32 -1.70
CA ALA A 66 -0.53 5.76 -1.58
C ALA A 66 0.95 6.16 -1.38
N LEU A 67 1.68 5.40 -0.56
CA LEU A 67 3.11 5.62 -0.33
C LEU A 67 3.92 5.38 -1.61
N ASP A 68 3.64 4.30 -2.33
CA ASP A 68 4.31 3.98 -3.60
C ASP A 68 4.05 5.08 -4.64
N ALA A 69 2.82 5.56 -4.76
CA ALA A 69 2.47 6.67 -5.66
C ALA A 69 3.17 7.98 -5.26
N ALA A 70 3.27 8.28 -3.97
CA ALA A 70 3.99 9.45 -3.47
C ALA A 70 5.50 9.35 -3.75
N THR A 71 6.08 8.17 -3.62
CA THR A 71 7.49 7.90 -3.92
C THR A 71 7.77 8.12 -5.40
N VAL A 72 6.95 7.56 -6.29
CA VAL A 72 7.04 7.74 -7.74
C VAL A 72 7.01 9.22 -8.12
N ARG A 73 6.09 10.00 -7.54
CA ARG A 73 6.00 11.44 -7.79
C ARG A 73 7.24 12.19 -7.34
N LYS A 74 7.74 11.89 -6.16
CA LYS A 74 8.94 12.51 -5.61
C LYS A 74 10.18 12.19 -6.45
N ASP A 75 10.32 10.96 -6.90
CA ASP A 75 11.43 10.54 -7.76
C ASP A 75 11.38 11.26 -9.11
N ALA A 76 10.19 11.40 -9.70
CA ALA A 76 9.98 12.14 -10.92
C ALA A 76 10.30 13.64 -10.74
N GLU A 77 9.83 14.27 -9.67
CA GLU A 77 10.14 15.66 -9.31
C GLU A 77 11.65 15.87 -9.17
N SER A 78 12.30 15.01 -8.40
CA SER A 78 13.76 15.06 -8.21
C SER A 78 14.52 14.93 -9.54
N TRP A 79 14.07 14.04 -10.43
CA TRP A 79 14.65 13.93 -11.76
C TRP A 79 14.42 15.19 -12.59
N CYS A 80 13.20 15.72 -12.59
CA CYS A 80 12.87 16.96 -13.29
C CYS A 80 13.74 18.14 -12.82
N ASP A 81 14.00 18.23 -11.53
CA ASP A 81 14.85 19.28 -10.97
C ASP A 81 16.33 19.10 -11.29
N SER A 82 16.78 17.86 -11.49
CA SER A 82 18.16 17.56 -11.88
C SER A 82 18.50 17.97 -13.29
N ILE A 83 17.51 18.12 -14.17
CA ILE A 83 17.73 18.59 -15.55
C ILE A 83 17.84 20.12 -15.57
N THR A 84 19.08 20.60 -15.66
CA THR A 84 19.39 22.00 -15.86
C THR A 84 19.98 22.19 -17.27
N ARG A 85 19.67 23.33 -17.90
CA ARG A 85 20.20 23.65 -19.25
C ARG A 85 21.70 23.97 -19.24
N GLU A 86 22.27 24.15 -18.05
CA GLU A 86 23.61 24.72 -17.88
C GLU A 86 24.72 23.66 -17.94
N SER A 87 24.40 22.37 -17.80
CA SER A 87 25.43 21.33 -17.72
C SER A 87 25.05 20.06 -18.48
N ALA A 88 25.79 19.77 -19.53
CA ALA A 88 25.71 18.48 -20.24
C ALA A 88 26.06 17.28 -19.33
N ALA A 89 26.87 17.48 -18.29
CA ALA A 89 27.18 16.45 -17.33
C ALA A 89 25.97 16.09 -16.46
N SER A 90 25.19 17.07 -16.01
CA SER A 90 23.98 16.83 -15.24
C SER A 90 22.93 16.07 -16.07
N ILE A 91 22.77 16.40 -17.35
CA ILE A 91 21.86 15.69 -18.24
C ILE A 91 22.26 14.21 -18.40
N ARG A 92 23.57 13.94 -18.55
CA ARG A 92 24.06 12.55 -18.67
C ARG A 92 23.82 11.73 -17.41
N ASP A 93 24.03 12.31 -16.26
CA ASP A 93 23.79 11.61 -14.98
C ASP A 93 22.29 11.40 -14.73
N SER A 94 21.46 12.38 -15.09
CA SER A 94 20.01 12.26 -15.04
C SER A 94 19.48 11.20 -16.03
N LEU A 95 20.09 11.03 -17.20
CA LEU A 95 19.75 9.96 -18.13
C LEU A 95 20.04 8.56 -17.56
N LYS A 96 21.13 8.38 -16.81
CA LYS A 96 21.40 7.11 -16.13
C LYS A 96 20.32 6.79 -15.09
N THR A 97 19.90 7.80 -14.33
CA THR A 97 18.81 7.66 -13.36
C THR A 97 17.50 7.33 -14.06
N TYR A 98 17.19 8.00 -15.18
CA TYR A 98 16.00 7.71 -16.00
C TYR A 98 16.02 6.26 -16.52
N ASP A 99 17.15 5.77 -17.01
CA ASP A 99 17.26 4.42 -17.57
C ASP A 99 16.99 3.34 -16.51
N SER A 100 17.43 3.57 -15.27
CA SER A 100 17.21 2.67 -14.15
C SER A 100 15.84 2.84 -13.45
N ALA A 101 15.10 3.89 -13.78
CA ALA A 101 13.81 4.18 -13.16
C ALA A 101 12.73 3.16 -13.58
N THR A 102 11.73 2.97 -12.70
CA THR A 102 10.56 2.16 -13.01
C THR A 102 9.71 2.79 -14.11
N GLN A 103 8.88 2.00 -14.79
CA GLN A 103 7.98 2.54 -15.80
C GLN A 103 7.04 3.61 -15.21
N ALA A 104 6.50 3.38 -14.01
CA ALA A 104 5.65 4.35 -13.31
C ALA A 104 6.37 5.69 -13.07
N THR A 105 7.65 5.66 -12.72
CA THR A 105 8.46 6.88 -12.56
C THR A 105 8.69 7.58 -13.90
N LYS A 106 8.93 6.84 -14.97
CA LYS A 106 9.08 7.41 -16.32
C LYS A 106 7.79 8.07 -16.81
N ASP A 107 6.66 7.43 -16.57
CA ASP A 107 5.35 7.99 -16.92
C ASP A 107 5.08 9.27 -16.11
N ALA A 108 5.44 9.29 -14.83
CA ALA A 108 5.31 10.48 -13.98
C ALA A 108 6.26 11.62 -14.44
N ILE A 109 7.49 11.33 -14.89
CA ILE A 109 8.41 12.30 -15.47
C ILE A 109 7.80 12.89 -16.74
N HIS A 110 7.27 12.05 -17.63
CA HIS A 110 6.61 12.48 -18.86
C HIS A 110 5.44 13.42 -18.58
N GLU A 111 4.65 13.14 -17.55
CA GLU A 111 3.53 13.97 -17.14
C GLU A 111 3.98 15.30 -16.52
N GLN A 112 4.98 15.26 -15.61
CA GLN A 112 5.39 16.44 -14.84
C GLN A 112 6.30 17.40 -15.61
N CYS A 113 7.19 16.89 -16.44
CA CYS A 113 8.19 17.72 -17.12
C CYS A 113 8.54 17.24 -18.54
N PRO A 114 7.58 17.16 -19.45
CA PRO A 114 7.78 16.61 -20.81
C PRO A 114 8.86 17.35 -21.60
N ALA A 115 9.00 18.66 -21.40
CA ALA A 115 10.03 19.45 -22.08
C ALA A 115 11.46 19.09 -21.62
N LYS A 116 11.63 18.78 -20.33
CA LYS A 116 12.92 18.34 -19.77
C LYS A 116 13.27 16.92 -20.22
N GLU A 117 12.27 16.05 -20.27
CA GLU A 117 12.42 14.71 -20.82
C GLU A 117 12.85 14.77 -22.29
N THR A 118 12.16 15.55 -23.11
CA THR A 118 12.51 15.75 -24.52
C THR A 118 13.94 16.27 -24.66
N LEU A 119 14.35 17.26 -23.88
CA LEU A 119 15.72 17.78 -23.88
C LEU A 119 16.75 16.68 -23.55
N ALA A 120 16.49 15.85 -22.55
CA ALA A 120 17.37 14.76 -22.20
C ALA A 120 17.48 13.72 -23.31
N GLN A 121 16.37 13.36 -23.95
CA GLN A 121 16.34 12.41 -25.08
C GLN A 121 17.07 12.95 -26.31
N VAL A 122 16.89 14.22 -26.64
CA VAL A 122 17.65 14.88 -27.70
C VAL A 122 19.14 14.88 -27.41
N HIS A 123 19.51 15.14 -26.14
CA HIS A 123 20.91 15.07 -25.71
C HIS A 123 21.48 13.65 -25.84
N ARG A 124 20.68 12.63 -25.57
CA ARG A 124 21.03 11.22 -25.76
C ARG A 124 21.28 10.90 -27.22
N SER A 125 20.37 11.29 -28.12
CA SER A 125 20.49 11.02 -29.54
C SER A 125 21.65 11.77 -30.20
N ASN A 126 22.01 12.93 -29.65
CA ASN A 126 23.14 13.74 -30.16
C ASN A 126 24.51 13.38 -29.52
N LYS A 127 24.52 12.43 -28.54
CA LYS A 127 25.74 12.00 -27.87
C LYS A 127 26.80 11.49 -28.87
N ASP A 128 26.35 10.85 -29.91
CA ASP A 128 27.22 10.24 -30.96
C ASP A 128 27.39 11.14 -32.17
N ALA A 129 26.78 12.33 -32.15
CA ALA A 129 27.02 13.32 -33.20
C ALA A 129 28.45 13.88 -33.02
N ASP A 130 29.34 13.44 -33.85
CA ASP A 130 30.74 13.87 -33.91
C ASP A 130 30.85 15.29 -34.45
N PHE A 131 30.37 16.28 -33.70
CA PHE A 131 30.59 17.68 -34.06
C PHE A 131 31.22 18.43 -32.88
N THR A 132 32.06 19.37 -33.23
CA THR A 132 32.64 20.30 -32.27
C THR A 132 32.10 21.69 -32.58
N ILE A 133 31.58 22.37 -31.56
CA ILE A 133 31.16 23.76 -31.64
C ILE A 133 32.29 24.59 -31.05
N ALA A 134 32.95 25.37 -31.89
CA ALA A 134 33.88 26.43 -31.46
C ALA A 134 33.11 27.75 -31.46
N VAL A 135 32.89 28.33 -30.29
CA VAL A 135 32.31 29.65 -30.15
C VAL A 135 33.40 30.68 -30.33
N GLY A 136 33.28 31.49 -31.39
CA GLY A 136 34.17 32.61 -31.68
C GLY A 136 33.79 33.87 -30.90
N GLU A 137 34.03 35.02 -31.49
CA GLU A 137 33.74 36.30 -30.85
C GLU A 137 32.22 36.52 -30.64
N CYS A 138 31.85 36.92 -29.43
CA CYS A 138 30.53 37.41 -29.13
C CYS A 138 30.51 38.94 -29.26
N THR A 139 29.75 39.47 -30.21
CA THR A 139 29.51 40.92 -30.28
C THR A 139 28.12 41.22 -29.76
N THR A 140 28.07 42.15 -28.80
CA THR A 140 26.80 42.60 -28.23
C THR A 140 26.55 44.03 -28.70
N ASP A 141 25.46 44.23 -29.41
CA ASP A 141 24.90 45.55 -29.68
C ASP A 141 23.77 45.84 -28.70
N GLN A 142 23.31 47.10 -28.60
CA GLN A 142 22.35 47.50 -27.56
C GLN A 142 21.06 46.68 -27.46
N VAL A 143 20.71 45.91 -28.47
CA VAL A 143 19.47 45.13 -28.58
C VAL A 143 19.71 43.65 -28.93
N THR A 144 20.84 43.30 -29.49
CA THR A 144 21.11 41.94 -30.03
C THR A 144 22.50 41.46 -29.65
N THR A 145 22.59 40.22 -29.16
CA THR A 145 23.87 39.53 -29.01
C THR A 145 24.04 38.54 -30.17
N THR A 146 25.05 38.76 -31.01
CA THR A 146 25.39 37.85 -32.09
C THR A 146 26.54 36.95 -31.64
N VAL A 147 26.33 35.65 -31.70
CA VAL A 147 27.38 34.66 -31.42
C VAL A 147 27.80 34.03 -32.72
N ASN A 148 29.05 34.25 -33.10
CA ASN A 148 29.65 33.58 -34.24
C ASN A 148 30.33 32.30 -33.79
N GLY A 149 30.01 31.18 -34.42
CA GLY A 149 30.60 29.89 -34.08
C GLY A 149 30.81 29.06 -35.35
N THR A 150 31.74 28.12 -35.27
CA THR A 150 31.99 27.15 -36.34
C THR A 150 31.55 25.77 -35.86
N LEU A 151 30.67 25.13 -36.62
CA LEU A 151 30.27 23.73 -36.40
C LEU A 151 31.15 22.87 -37.32
N THR A 152 31.96 22.01 -36.75
CA THR A 152 32.77 21.05 -37.48
C THR A 152 32.26 19.66 -37.24
N LEU A 153 31.81 18.97 -38.27
CA LEU A 153 31.54 17.53 -38.22
C LEU A 153 32.89 16.81 -38.24
N LYS A 154 33.06 15.83 -37.38
CA LYS A 154 34.15 14.88 -37.49
C LYS A 154 33.78 13.82 -38.52
N ASP A 155 34.60 13.62 -39.51
CA ASP A 155 34.53 12.52 -40.46
C ASP A 155 34.88 11.18 -39.83
#